data_e4fa2d41676d52624a80009fb93d402a
#
_entry.id   e4fa2d41676d52624a80009fb93d402a
#
_cell.length_a   1.000
_cell.length_b   1.000
_cell.length_c   1.000
_cell.angle_alpha   90.00
_cell.angle_beta   90.00
_cell.angle_gamma   90.00
#
_symmetry.space_group_name_H-M   'P 1'
#
loop_
_entity.id
_entity.type
_entity.pdbx_description
1 polymer ?
#
loop_
_entity_poly.entity_id
_entity_poly.type
_entity_poly.pdbx_seq_one_letter_code
_entity_poly.pdbx_strand_id
1 'polypeptide(L)'
;MGAIVCINGCNANVLIPLHYKHMVIPPLTFSAKNLDTTKPGILDVRDVLDDPMAKENLATVIPIERASCRLLFVVSEDDRNWNSAYYAEQACNRLKEHGRTNYEVVSYPKAGHFLEVPYMPHHPSGIHPAVGKEVAFGGEPIVHADAQVDAWRRVQEFFRKHLQGLSGPLKSSL
;
A
#
# COMPACT_ATOMS: atom_id res chain seq x y z
N MET A 1 -4.70 22.16 0.34
CA MET A 1 -4.90 20.97 1.17
C MET A 1 -5.12 19.79 0.25
N GLY A 2 -4.55 18.62 0.50
CA GLY A 2 -4.65 17.46 -0.38
C GLY A 2 -5.00 16.20 0.44
N ALA A 3 -5.35 15.12 -0.25
CA ALA A 3 -5.62 13.83 0.36
C ALA A 3 -4.97 12.71 -0.47
N ILE A 4 -4.43 11.71 0.20
CA ILE A 4 -3.79 10.54 -0.41
C ILE A 4 -4.35 9.29 0.26
N VAL A 5 -4.66 8.28 -0.53
CA VAL A 5 -4.99 6.94 -0.05
C VAL A 5 -3.88 6.00 -0.49
N CYS A 6 -3.35 5.24 0.45
CA CYS A 6 -2.35 4.21 0.22
C CYS A 6 -2.99 2.85 0.50
N ILE A 7 -3.23 2.07 -0.54
CA ILE A 7 -3.85 0.74 -0.45
C ILE A 7 -2.73 -0.29 -0.59
N ASN A 8 -2.54 -1.12 0.42
CA ASN A 8 -1.52 -2.17 0.45
C ASN A 8 -0.14 -1.70 -0.03
N GLY A 9 0.25 -0.48 0.39
CA GLY A 9 1.49 0.15 -0.06
C GLY A 9 2.71 -0.26 0.76
N CYS A 10 3.90 -0.06 0.18
CA CYS A 10 5.18 -0.15 0.88
C CYS A 10 5.61 1.23 1.37
N ASN A 11 6.25 1.31 2.55
CA ASN A 11 6.81 2.54 3.10
C ASN A 11 8.19 2.91 2.51
N ALA A 12 8.74 2.07 1.63
CA ALA A 12 9.99 2.30 0.92
C ALA A 12 9.77 2.31 -0.59
N ASN A 13 10.68 2.92 -1.31
CA ASN A 13 10.73 2.84 -2.76
C ASN A 13 11.17 1.43 -3.19
N VAL A 14 10.54 0.88 -4.22
CA VAL A 14 10.81 -0.47 -4.72
C VAL A 14 11.01 -0.46 -6.25
N LEU A 15 11.63 -1.49 -6.78
CA LEU A 15 11.87 -1.79 -8.20
C LEU A 15 12.88 -0.87 -8.90
N ILE A 16 12.62 0.44 -9.00
CA ILE A 16 13.46 1.40 -9.72
C ILE A 16 13.77 2.64 -8.87
N PRO A 17 14.91 3.33 -9.09
CA PRO A 17 15.18 4.57 -8.39
C PRO A 17 14.12 5.63 -8.67
N LEU A 18 13.63 6.28 -7.61
CA LEU A 18 12.71 7.41 -7.71
C LEU A 18 13.50 8.72 -7.74
N HIS A 19 13.37 9.47 -8.83
CA HIS A 19 14.01 10.77 -9.02
C HIS A 19 13.01 11.89 -8.80
N TYR A 20 13.31 12.81 -7.89
CA TYR A 20 12.53 14.02 -7.67
C TYR A 20 13.45 15.22 -7.41
N LYS A 21 13.50 16.18 -8.33
CA LYS A 21 14.42 17.34 -8.28
C LYS A 21 15.87 16.86 -8.09
N HIS A 22 16.48 17.18 -6.93
CA HIS A 22 17.85 16.80 -6.59
C HIS A 22 17.91 15.54 -5.73
N MET A 23 16.77 14.94 -5.43
CA MET A 23 16.67 13.78 -4.56
C MET A 23 16.51 12.51 -5.39
N VAL A 24 17.25 11.48 -4.99
CA VAL A 24 17.09 10.12 -5.51
C VAL A 24 16.81 9.22 -4.33
N ILE A 25 15.70 8.52 -4.39
CA ILE A 25 15.39 7.46 -3.41
C ILE A 25 15.70 6.14 -4.10
N PRO A 26 16.74 5.41 -3.67
CA PRO A 26 17.09 4.12 -4.26
C PRO A 26 15.98 3.09 -4.00
N PRO A 27 15.89 2.04 -4.82
CA PRO A 27 14.95 0.96 -4.54
C PRO A 27 15.44 0.09 -3.40
N LEU A 28 14.50 -0.39 -2.60
CA LEU A 28 14.73 -1.44 -1.62
C LEU A 28 15.06 -2.75 -2.37
N THR A 29 16.05 -3.46 -1.89
CA THR A 29 16.47 -4.74 -2.43
C THR A 29 15.55 -5.88 -1.98
N PHE A 30 15.69 -7.03 -2.61
CA PHE A 30 14.93 -8.22 -2.26
C PHE A 30 15.87 -9.41 -2.10
N SER A 31 15.51 -10.33 -1.22
CA SER A 31 16.28 -11.54 -0.94
C SER A 31 15.50 -12.78 -1.37
N ALA A 32 16.01 -13.51 -2.34
CA ALA A 32 15.46 -14.79 -2.74
C ALA A 32 15.45 -15.85 -1.59
N LYS A 33 16.17 -15.60 -0.51
CA LYS A 33 16.18 -16.47 0.69
C LYS A 33 14.86 -16.44 1.44
N ASN A 34 14.09 -15.37 1.28
CA ASN A 34 12.79 -15.15 1.92
C ASN A 34 11.61 -15.60 1.03
N LEU A 35 11.90 -16.25 -0.09
CA LEU A 35 10.85 -16.86 -0.92
C LEU A 35 10.31 -18.10 -0.23
N ASP A 36 9.02 -18.14 -0.03
CA ASP A 36 8.30 -19.33 0.43
C ASP A 36 7.42 -19.89 -0.69
N THR A 37 6.91 -21.10 -0.47
CA THR A 37 6.04 -21.79 -1.43
C THR A 37 4.78 -22.24 -0.69
N THR A 38 3.68 -21.52 -0.83
CA THR A 38 2.41 -21.86 -0.17
C THR A 38 1.78 -23.12 -0.74
N LYS A 39 1.97 -23.36 -2.05
CA LYS A 39 1.52 -24.56 -2.77
C LYS A 39 2.55 -24.87 -3.87
N PRO A 40 2.62 -26.13 -4.35
CA PRO A 40 3.49 -26.49 -5.46
C PRO A 40 3.28 -25.53 -6.66
N GLY A 41 4.34 -24.82 -7.04
CA GLY A 41 4.32 -23.89 -8.18
C GLY A 41 3.86 -22.45 -7.88
N ILE A 42 3.31 -22.15 -6.69
CA ILE A 42 2.87 -20.80 -6.29
C ILE A 42 3.85 -20.25 -5.25
N LEU A 43 4.50 -19.15 -5.57
CA LEU A 43 5.43 -18.47 -4.68
C LEU A 43 4.67 -17.55 -3.70
N ASP A 44 5.05 -17.56 -2.44
CA ASP A 44 4.71 -16.52 -1.49
C ASP A 44 5.87 -15.52 -1.47
N VAL A 45 5.59 -14.28 -1.87
CA VAL A 45 6.60 -13.22 -1.96
C VAL A 45 6.41 -12.14 -0.89
N ARG A 46 5.56 -12.40 0.09
CA ARG A 46 5.20 -11.45 1.16
C ARG A 46 6.42 -10.82 1.84
N ASP A 47 7.40 -11.64 2.19
CA ASP A 47 8.57 -11.22 2.97
C ASP A 47 9.86 -11.20 2.11
N VAL A 48 9.71 -11.15 0.77
CA VAL A 48 10.86 -11.17 -0.15
C VAL A 48 11.68 -9.88 -0.15
N LEU A 49 11.06 -8.74 0.18
CA LEU A 49 11.77 -7.47 0.31
C LEU A 49 12.62 -7.47 1.57
N ASP A 50 13.80 -6.87 1.48
CA ASP A 50 14.62 -6.63 2.65
C ASP A 50 13.90 -5.67 3.62
N ASP A 51 14.30 -5.69 4.90
CA ASP A 51 13.69 -4.80 5.88
C ASP A 51 14.04 -3.33 5.57
N PRO A 52 13.06 -2.46 5.24
CA PRO A 52 13.31 -1.05 4.96
C PRO A 52 13.83 -0.28 6.19
N MET A 53 13.61 -0.82 7.40
CA MET A 53 14.04 -0.18 8.64
C MET A 53 15.45 -0.59 9.05
N ALA A 54 16.07 -1.56 8.37
CA ALA A 54 17.48 -1.88 8.55
C ALA A 54 18.35 -0.66 8.19
N LYS A 55 19.44 -0.47 8.93
CA LYS A 55 20.32 0.73 8.82
C LYS A 55 20.78 1.00 7.40
N GLU A 56 21.13 -0.03 6.66
CA GLU A 56 21.59 0.00 5.26
C GLU A 56 20.48 0.39 4.27
N ASN A 57 19.23 0.18 4.64
CA ASN A 57 18.06 0.40 3.78
C ASN A 57 17.33 1.73 4.04
N LEU A 58 17.70 2.48 5.08
CA LEU A 58 16.99 3.71 5.46
C LEU A 58 16.91 4.75 4.33
N ALA A 59 17.87 4.73 3.39
CA ALA A 59 17.82 5.61 2.23
C ALA A 59 16.69 5.30 1.25
N THR A 60 16.09 4.11 1.32
CA THR A 60 14.96 3.69 0.48
C THR A 60 13.62 4.15 1.03
N VAL A 61 13.57 4.54 2.32
CA VAL A 61 12.33 4.88 3.02
C VAL A 61 11.77 6.21 2.49
N ILE A 62 10.49 6.19 2.14
CA ILE A 62 9.76 7.37 1.68
C ILE A 62 9.56 8.33 2.86
N PRO A 63 9.98 9.61 2.77
CA PRO A 63 9.89 10.57 3.86
C PRO A 63 8.45 11.09 4.03
N ILE A 64 7.52 10.19 4.40
CA ILE A 64 6.09 10.43 4.48
C ILE A 64 5.72 11.48 5.53
N GLU A 65 6.56 11.69 6.55
CA GLU A 65 6.40 12.73 7.57
C GLU A 65 6.42 14.16 7.01
N ARG A 66 6.95 14.33 5.79
CA ARG A 66 6.95 15.61 5.07
C ARG A 66 5.62 15.91 4.37
N ALA A 67 4.71 14.92 4.28
CA ALA A 67 3.42 15.11 3.66
C ALA A 67 2.53 16.02 4.53
N SER A 68 2.05 17.13 3.95
CA SER A 68 1.12 18.06 4.61
C SER A 68 -0.34 17.73 4.33
N CYS A 69 -0.62 16.78 3.47
CA CYS A 69 -1.95 16.31 3.14
C CYS A 69 -2.52 15.35 4.17
N ARG A 70 -3.81 15.01 4.05
CA ARG A 70 -4.42 13.92 4.82
C ARG A 70 -4.05 12.59 4.18
N LEU A 71 -3.79 11.58 5.01
CA LEU A 71 -3.38 10.25 4.59
C LEU A 71 -4.39 9.21 5.08
N LEU A 72 -4.76 8.27 4.23
CA LEU A 72 -5.51 7.08 4.60
C LEU A 72 -4.71 5.85 4.18
N PHE A 73 -4.37 5.01 5.15
CA PHE A 73 -3.79 3.69 4.90
C PHE A 73 -4.89 2.65 4.92
N VAL A 74 -5.01 1.90 3.84
CA VAL A 74 -5.94 0.77 3.70
C VAL A 74 -5.09 -0.48 3.61
N VAL A 75 -5.28 -1.40 4.55
CA VAL A 75 -4.35 -2.52 4.79
C VAL A 75 -5.09 -3.85 4.73
N SER A 76 -4.58 -4.77 3.93
CA SER A 76 -4.99 -6.17 3.90
C SER A 76 -4.05 -7.00 4.77
N GLU A 77 -4.57 -7.71 5.76
CA GLU A 77 -3.73 -8.46 6.70
C GLU A 77 -3.25 -9.81 6.13
N ASP A 78 -3.96 -10.36 5.15
CA ASP A 78 -3.54 -11.58 4.44
C ASP A 78 -2.97 -11.27 3.04
N ASP A 79 -2.34 -10.11 2.90
CA ASP A 79 -1.56 -9.77 1.71
C ASP A 79 -0.34 -10.70 1.60
N ARG A 80 -0.24 -11.47 0.49
CA ARG A 80 0.84 -12.42 0.21
C ARG A 80 1.80 -11.93 -0.86
N ASN A 81 1.51 -10.75 -1.44
CA ASN A 81 2.40 -10.12 -2.41
C ASN A 81 3.50 -9.31 -1.73
N TRP A 82 3.18 -8.67 -0.59
CA TRP A 82 4.14 -8.06 0.35
C TRP A 82 3.49 -7.80 1.71
N ASN A 83 4.31 -7.45 2.70
CA ASN A 83 3.85 -7.28 4.07
C ASN A 83 3.24 -5.89 4.31
N SER A 84 2.07 -5.64 3.67
CA SER A 84 1.37 -4.35 3.72
C SER A 84 1.09 -3.87 5.14
N ALA A 85 0.78 -4.79 6.06
CA ALA A 85 0.52 -4.47 7.46
C ALA A 85 1.77 -3.89 8.15
N TYR A 86 2.91 -4.56 7.97
CA TYR A 86 4.20 -4.09 8.50
C TYR A 86 4.58 -2.72 7.93
N TYR A 87 4.49 -2.54 6.61
CA TYR A 87 4.87 -1.29 5.98
C TYR A 87 3.97 -0.12 6.38
N ALA A 88 2.67 -0.34 6.54
CA ALA A 88 1.75 0.67 7.04
C ALA A 88 2.05 1.02 8.51
N GLU A 89 2.36 0.05 9.34
CA GLU A 89 2.78 0.26 10.72
C GLU A 89 4.03 1.14 10.80
N GLN A 90 5.08 0.81 10.02
CA GLN A 90 6.32 1.61 9.99
C GLN A 90 6.06 3.04 9.49
N ALA A 91 5.21 3.22 8.48
CA ALA A 91 4.81 4.55 8.02
C ALA A 91 4.09 5.35 9.11
N CYS A 92 3.16 4.73 9.83
CA CYS A 92 2.42 5.34 10.93
C CYS A 92 3.33 5.68 12.12
N ASN A 93 4.25 4.79 12.49
CA ASN A 93 5.23 5.02 13.55
C ASN A 93 6.11 6.24 13.22
N ARG A 94 6.61 6.33 11.98
CA ARG A 94 7.38 7.48 11.52
C ARG A 94 6.56 8.78 11.57
N LEU A 95 5.31 8.78 11.14
CA LEU A 95 4.42 9.93 11.26
C LEU A 95 4.26 10.35 12.73
N LYS A 96 4.00 9.40 13.61
CA LYS A 96 3.82 9.62 15.06
C LYS A 96 5.08 10.19 15.72
N GLU A 97 6.26 9.65 15.41
CA GLU A 97 7.55 10.14 15.92
C GLU A 97 7.83 11.60 15.53
N HIS A 98 7.30 12.04 14.39
CA HIS A 98 7.39 13.43 13.90
C HIS A 98 6.18 14.29 14.33
N GLY A 99 5.38 13.85 15.31
CA GLY A 99 4.24 14.60 15.81
C GLY A 99 3.09 14.77 14.81
N ARG A 100 3.01 13.93 13.79
CA ARG A 100 1.98 14.01 12.74
C ARG A 100 0.74 13.23 13.14
N THR A 101 -0.42 13.88 13.01
CA THR A 101 -1.74 13.30 13.32
C THR A 101 -2.69 13.34 12.12
N ASN A 102 -2.16 13.61 10.93
CA ASN A 102 -2.92 13.80 9.71
C ASN A 102 -3.17 12.50 8.94
N TYR A 103 -3.26 11.36 9.62
CA TYR A 103 -3.48 10.07 9.01
C TYR A 103 -4.60 9.27 9.70
N GLU A 104 -5.18 8.36 8.94
CA GLU A 104 -6.17 7.36 9.36
C GLU A 104 -5.69 5.99 8.86
N VAL A 105 -6.05 4.90 9.56
CA VAL A 105 -5.73 3.52 9.16
C VAL A 105 -7.00 2.69 9.19
N VAL A 106 -7.20 1.89 8.17
CA VAL A 106 -8.25 0.87 8.11
C VAL A 106 -7.60 -0.46 7.76
N SER A 107 -7.86 -1.47 8.55
CA SER A 107 -7.30 -2.81 8.37
C SER A 107 -8.41 -3.83 8.11
N TYR A 108 -8.14 -4.78 7.21
CA TYR A 108 -9.06 -5.82 6.79
C TYR A 108 -8.44 -7.20 7.03
N PRO A 109 -8.82 -7.87 8.13
CA PRO A 109 -8.41 -9.26 8.36
C PRO A 109 -8.82 -10.15 7.19
N LYS A 110 -7.97 -11.10 6.82
CA LYS A 110 -8.23 -12.10 5.77
C LYS A 110 -8.48 -11.52 4.36
N ALA A 111 -8.24 -10.24 4.14
CA ALA A 111 -8.22 -9.64 2.81
C ALA A 111 -6.84 -9.81 2.18
N GLY A 112 -6.79 -10.07 0.88
CA GLY A 112 -5.57 -10.21 0.09
C GLY A 112 -5.16 -8.91 -0.60
N HIS A 113 -4.14 -9.00 -1.47
CA HIS A 113 -3.46 -7.85 -2.06
C HIS A 113 -4.36 -6.90 -2.86
N PHE A 114 -5.25 -7.42 -3.71
CA PHE A 114 -6.03 -6.60 -4.64
C PHE A 114 -7.38 -6.16 -4.07
N LEU A 115 -7.39 -5.05 -3.35
CA LEU A 115 -8.59 -4.45 -2.74
C LEU A 115 -9.23 -3.31 -3.57
N GLU A 116 -8.56 -2.83 -4.61
CA GLU A 116 -8.81 -1.49 -5.18
C GLU A 116 -10.20 -1.31 -5.76
N VAL A 117 -10.74 -2.34 -6.45
CA VAL A 117 -12.02 -2.23 -7.15
C VAL A 117 -13.04 -3.20 -6.56
N PRO A 118 -14.20 -2.72 -6.08
CA PRO A 118 -15.25 -3.58 -5.58
C PRO A 118 -15.85 -4.45 -6.69
N TYR A 119 -16.34 -5.62 -6.31
CA TYR A 119 -16.98 -6.59 -7.21
C TYR A 119 -16.04 -7.26 -8.22
N MET A 120 -14.74 -7.05 -8.13
CA MET A 120 -13.79 -7.83 -8.92
C MET A 120 -13.76 -9.28 -8.43
N PRO A 121 -13.64 -10.25 -9.33
CA PRO A 121 -13.45 -11.65 -8.93
C PRO A 121 -12.23 -11.80 -8.02
N HIS A 122 -12.34 -12.61 -6.98
CA HIS A 122 -11.24 -12.90 -6.09
C HIS A 122 -10.18 -13.73 -6.82
N HIS A 123 -8.94 -13.26 -6.81
CA HIS A 123 -7.78 -13.94 -7.39
C HIS A 123 -6.76 -14.21 -6.26
N PRO A 124 -6.73 -15.43 -5.69
CA PRO A 124 -5.79 -15.77 -4.61
C PRO A 124 -4.35 -15.89 -5.08
N SER A 125 -4.13 -16.04 -6.38
CA SER A 125 -2.81 -16.09 -7.03
C SER A 125 -2.89 -15.65 -8.49
N GLY A 126 -1.75 -15.37 -9.10
CA GLY A 126 -1.64 -15.01 -10.52
C GLY A 126 -0.21 -14.80 -10.96
N ILE A 127 -0.01 -14.67 -12.29
CA ILE A 127 1.32 -14.38 -12.84
C ILE A 127 1.74 -12.96 -12.48
N HIS A 128 2.82 -12.86 -11.73
CA HIS A 128 3.37 -11.56 -11.32
C HIS A 128 4.39 -11.06 -12.38
N PRO A 129 4.16 -9.88 -13.00
CA PRO A 129 5.00 -9.41 -14.11
C PRO A 129 6.49 -9.29 -13.77
N ALA A 130 6.84 -8.82 -12.58
CA ALA A 130 8.22 -8.65 -12.17
C ALA A 130 8.91 -9.97 -11.78
N VAL A 131 8.14 -11.00 -11.41
CA VAL A 131 8.67 -12.32 -11.01
C VAL A 131 8.65 -13.30 -12.18
N GLY A 132 7.73 -13.12 -13.14
CA GLY A 132 7.52 -14.02 -14.28
C GLY A 132 6.97 -15.39 -13.90
N LYS A 133 6.45 -15.54 -12.68
CA LYS A 133 5.90 -16.79 -12.13
C LYS A 133 4.59 -16.52 -11.42
N GLU A 134 3.85 -17.58 -11.11
CA GLU A 134 2.65 -17.50 -10.30
C GLU A 134 3.02 -17.18 -8.85
N VAL A 135 2.41 -16.13 -8.29
CA VAL A 135 2.57 -15.72 -6.89
C VAL A 135 1.23 -15.69 -6.18
N ALA A 136 1.26 -15.90 -4.87
CA ALA A 136 0.09 -15.78 -4.02
C ALA A 136 -0.25 -14.29 -3.78
N PHE A 137 -1.55 -13.96 -3.83
CA PHE A 137 -2.09 -12.65 -3.47
C PHE A 137 -2.88 -12.69 -2.16
N GLY A 138 -3.23 -13.90 -1.69
CA GLY A 138 -3.93 -14.10 -0.42
C GLY A 138 -5.42 -13.79 -0.48
N GLY A 139 -6.02 -13.73 0.71
CA GLY A 139 -7.41 -13.39 0.92
C GLY A 139 -8.36 -14.60 0.95
N GLU A 140 -9.39 -14.50 1.80
CA GLU A 140 -10.53 -15.43 1.79
C GLU A 140 -11.66 -14.82 0.92
N PRO A 141 -12.25 -15.54 -0.03
CA PRO A 141 -13.11 -14.97 -1.08
C PRO A 141 -14.23 -14.05 -0.57
N ILE A 142 -15.03 -14.50 0.41
CA ILE A 142 -16.18 -13.75 0.93
C ILE A 142 -15.70 -12.52 1.71
N VAL A 143 -14.76 -12.71 2.63
CA VAL A 143 -14.22 -11.63 3.47
C VAL A 143 -13.50 -10.59 2.63
N HIS A 144 -12.77 -11.04 1.60
CA HIS A 144 -12.10 -10.15 0.66
C HIS A 144 -13.11 -9.30 -0.14
N ALA A 145 -14.19 -9.90 -0.63
CA ALA A 145 -15.23 -9.16 -1.36
C ALA A 145 -15.91 -8.11 -0.47
N ASP A 146 -16.24 -8.43 0.76
CA ASP A 146 -16.80 -7.49 1.74
C ASP A 146 -15.81 -6.34 2.02
N ALA A 147 -14.53 -6.67 2.18
CA ALA A 147 -13.47 -5.70 2.37
C ALA A 147 -13.32 -4.75 1.17
N GLN A 148 -13.42 -5.23 -0.07
CA GLN A 148 -13.40 -4.40 -1.28
C GLN A 148 -14.52 -3.35 -1.27
N VAL A 149 -15.74 -3.76 -0.92
CA VAL A 149 -16.92 -2.86 -0.90
C VAL A 149 -16.75 -1.80 0.20
N ASP A 150 -16.37 -2.20 1.41
CA ASP A 150 -16.17 -1.25 2.52
C ASP A 150 -14.97 -0.32 2.26
N ALA A 151 -13.83 -0.83 1.78
CA ALA A 151 -12.67 -0.03 1.44
C ALA A 151 -13.02 1.04 0.40
N TRP A 152 -13.75 0.68 -0.66
CA TRP A 152 -14.18 1.62 -1.70
C TRP A 152 -15.07 2.74 -1.15
N ARG A 153 -16.04 2.39 -0.30
CA ARG A 153 -16.89 3.35 0.39
C ARG A 153 -16.05 4.33 1.23
N ARG A 154 -15.14 3.81 2.07
CA ARG A 154 -14.26 4.63 2.93
C ARG A 154 -13.33 5.54 2.14
N VAL A 155 -12.75 5.06 1.05
CA VAL A 155 -11.91 5.87 0.14
C VAL A 155 -12.70 7.05 -0.42
N GLN A 156 -13.92 6.81 -0.89
CA GLN A 156 -14.78 7.89 -1.41
C GLN A 156 -15.17 8.89 -0.31
N GLU A 157 -15.55 8.42 0.88
CA GLU A 157 -15.88 9.27 2.02
C GLU A 157 -14.67 10.10 2.45
N PHE A 158 -13.48 9.50 2.51
CA PHE A 158 -12.23 10.18 2.83
C PHE A 158 -11.92 11.30 1.84
N PHE A 159 -12.00 11.05 0.55
CA PHE A 159 -11.78 12.09 -0.44
C PHE A 159 -12.86 13.18 -0.39
N ARG A 160 -14.14 12.83 -0.25
CA ARG A 160 -15.20 13.84 -0.08
C ARG A 160 -14.92 14.73 1.12
N LYS A 161 -14.59 14.15 2.27
CA LYS A 161 -14.32 14.88 3.52
C LYS A 161 -13.13 15.84 3.38
N HIS A 162 -12.08 15.45 2.67
CA HIS A 162 -10.82 16.18 2.68
C HIS A 162 -10.54 16.99 1.41
N LEU A 163 -11.33 16.82 0.34
CA LEU A 163 -11.18 17.56 -0.92
C LEU A 163 -12.33 18.55 -1.20
N GLN A 164 -13.45 18.49 -0.47
CA GLN A 164 -14.62 19.36 -0.69
C GLN A 164 -14.34 20.87 -0.54
N GLY A 165 -13.20 21.28 0.03
CA GLY A 165 -12.78 22.69 0.07
C GLY A 165 -12.13 23.20 -1.23
N LEU A 166 -11.94 22.35 -2.26
CA LEU A 166 -11.34 22.71 -3.55
C LEU A 166 -12.37 22.99 -4.66
N SER A 167 -13.64 22.67 -4.43
CA SER A 167 -14.74 23.02 -5.35
C SER A 167 -15.28 24.41 -5.05
N GLY A 168 -14.55 25.44 -5.49
CA GLY A 168 -15.18 26.68 -5.88
C GLY A 168 -16.14 26.37 -7.04
N PRO A 169 -17.24 27.15 -7.23
CA PRO A 169 -18.20 26.87 -8.30
C PRO A 169 -17.45 26.80 -9.63
N LEU A 170 -17.60 25.66 -10.35
CA LEU A 170 -17.17 25.57 -11.74
C LEU A 170 -17.84 26.73 -12.46
N LYS A 171 -17.07 27.78 -12.82
CA LYS A 171 -17.54 28.80 -13.75
C LYS A 171 -17.78 28.05 -15.05
N SER A 172 -19.04 27.76 -15.35
CA SER A 172 -19.46 27.35 -16.67
C SER A 172 -19.20 28.54 -17.60
N SER A 173 -18.09 28.50 -18.31
CA SER A 173 -17.90 29.30 -19.52
C SER A 173 -18.51 28.51 -20.66
N LEU A 174 -19.75 28.80 -21.00
CA LEU A 174 -20.31 28.57 -22.33
C LEU A 174 -19.64 29.53 -23.33
#